data_6f9e374d5e7d9d9a6e8a0935d3965d87
#
_entry.id   6f9e374d5e7d9d9a6e8a0935d3965d87
#
_cell.length_a   1.000
_cell.length_b   1.000
_cell.length_c   1.000
_cell.angle_alpha   90.00
_cell.angle_beta   90.00
_cell.angle_gamma   90.00
#
_symmetry.space_group_name_H-M   'P 1'
#
loop_
_entity.id
_entity.type
_entity.pdbx_description
1 polymer ?
#
loop_
_entity_poly.entity_id
_entity_poly.type
_entity_poly.pdbx_seq_one_letter_code
_entity_poly.pdbx_strand_id
1 'polypeptide(L)'
;MIKARSLFNWLWIEKPTRYKSHGPFRLGEVADAQLSEGHQTVGNCLGLTLLYNCLLRRIGIEAEALYLENAFGIGPHVLTLVKTEGFLIDIENILPDGFDFKRHLANPSRIRWGDRELVADIYHSLGNEFFKKGRFIEALNNYDRAIKLNPQYEKAQLNKAIVLDKVHREDF
;
A
#
# COMPACT_ATOMS: atom_id res chain seq x y z
N MET A 1 -16.01 -16.30 0.34
CA MET A 1 -16.08 -15.03 1.11
C MET A 1 -15.99 -15.20 2.61
N ILE A 2 -16.61 -16.25 3.23
CA ILE A 2 -16.54 -16.49 4.69
C ILE A 2 -15.08 -16.54 5.18
N LYS A 3 -14.22 -17.33 4.56
CA LYS A 3 -12.79 -17.41 4.93
C LYS A 3 -12.06 -16.05 4.89
N ALA A 4 -12.33 -15.23 3.86
CA ALA A 4 -11.73 -13.90 3.77
C ALA A 4 -12.17 -13.01 4.93
N ARG A 5 -13.47 -12.96 5.24
CA ARG A 5 -14.00 -12.18 6.36
C ARG A 5 -13.46 -12.67 7.72
N SER A 6 -13.39 -14.00 7.91
CA SER A 6 -12.84 -14.57 9.14
C SER A 6 -11.37 -14.20 9.33
N LEU A 7 -10.56 -14.26 8.25
CA LEU A 7 -9.17 -13.83 8.28
C LEU A 7 -9.05 -12.32 8.60
N PHE A 8 -9.86 -11.48 7.96
CA PHE A 8 -9.89 -10.04 8.23
C PHE A 8 -10.20 -9.74 9.69
N ASN A 9 -11.25 -10.35 10.22
CA ASN A 9 -11.67 -10.16 11.60
C ASN A 9 -10.59 -10.65 12.59
N TRP A 10 -9.98 -11.80 12.32
CA TRP A 10 -8.88 -12.33 13.14
C TRP A 10 -7.71 -11.35 13.20
N LEU A 11 -7.28 -10.79 12.08
CA LEU A 11 -6.20 -9.81 12.04
C LEU A 11 -6.48 -8.58 12.89
N TRP A 12 -7.75 -8.14 12.96
CA TRP A 12 -8.17 -7.01 13.78
C TRP A 12 -8.34 -7.36 15.25
N ILE A 13 -8.79 -8.59 15.57
CA ILE A 13 -8.86 -9.08 16.96
C ILE A 13 -7.45 -9.18 17.57
N GLU A 14 -6.49 -9.73 16.83
CA GLU A 14 -5.11 -9.87 17.29
C GLU A 14 -4.41 -8.51 17.47
N LYS A 15 -4.71 -7.53 16.62
CA LYS A 15 -4.08 -6.20 16.62
C LYS A 15 -5.12 -5.10 16.41
N PRO A 16 -5.85 -4.67 17.44
CA PRO A 16 -6.94 -3.68 17.32
C PRO A 16 -6.47 -2.29 16.87
N THR A 17 -5.20 -1.93 17.06
CA THR A 17 -4.60 -0.65 16.69
C THR A 17 -3.58 -0.78 15.55
N ARG A 18 -3.78 -1.78 14.67
CA ARG A 18 -2.82 -2.21 13.64
C ARG A 18 -2.43 -1.12 12.62
N TYR A 19 -3.28 -0.16 12.36
CA TYR A 19 -3.01 0.90 11.38
C TYR A 19 -2.26 2.07 11.98
N LYS A 20 -1.26 2.56 11.23
CA LYS A 20 -0.56 3.83 11.47
C LYS A 20 -0.15 4.42 10.12
N SER A 21 -0.49 5.68 9.84
CA SER A 21 -0.24 6.33 8.53
C SER A 21 1.23 6.31 8.09
N HIS A 22 2.16 6.41 9.03
CA HIS A 22 3.60 6.33 8.79
C HIS A 22 4.19 5.00 9.31
N GLY A 23 3.37 3.95 9.34
CA GLY A 23 3.77 2.61 9.76
C GLY A 23 4.58 1.87 8.69
N PRO A 24 5.09 0.68 9.03
CA PRO A 24 5.76 -0.21 8.10
C PRO A 24 4.94 -0.48 6.84
N PHE A 25 5.63 -0.66 5.71
CA PHE A 25 5.00 -1.01 4.42
C PHE A 25 5.71 -2.15 3.69
N ARG A 26 6.91 -2.55 4.13
CA ARG A 26 7.59 -3.74 3.58
C ARG A 26 6.95 -5.00 4.15
N LEU A 27 6.64 -5.96 3.30
CA LEU A 27 5.88 -7.16 3.70
C LEU A 27 6.50 -7.89 4.89
N GLY A 28 7.83 -8.06 4.94
CA GLY A 28 8.52 -8.70 6.07
C GLY A 28 8.30 -7.95 7.37
N GLU A 29 8.53 -6.63 7.39
CA GLU A 29 8.33 -5.79 8.59
C GLU A 29 6.87 -5.83 9.09
N VAL A 30 5.92 -5.82 8.14
CA VAL A 30 4.48 -5.89 8.45
C VAL A 30 4.09 -7.26 9.00
N ALA A 31 4.64 -8.34 8.43
CA ALA A 31 4.41 -9.70 8.92
C ALA A 31 5.00 -9.88 10.32
N ASP A 32 6.24 -9.43 10.55
CA ASP A 32 6.89 -9.49 11.85
C ASP A 32 6.11 -8.69 12.91
N ALA A 33 5.65 -7.48 12.55
CA ALA A 33 4.83 -6.66 13.44
C ALA A 33 3.47 -7.29 13.75
N GLN A 34 2.85 -7.99 12.79
CA GLN A 34 1.59 -8.72 13.01
C GLN A 34 1.78 -9.88 13.99
N LEU A 35 2.91 -10.59 13.94
CA LEU A 35 3.20 -11.76 14.75
C LEU A 35 3.80 -11.42 16.13
N SER A 36 4.43 -10.27 16.27
CA SER A 36 5.09 -9.86 17.51
C SER A 36 4.11 -9.38 18.57
N GLU A 37 4.18 -9.94 19.77
CA GLU A 37 3.36 -9.50 20.90
C GLU A 37 3.65 -8.06 21.35
N GLY A 38 4.90 -7.59 21.17
CA GLY A 38 5.33 -6.24 21.56
C GLY A 38 4.88 -5.10 20.67
N HIS A 39 4.38 -5.39 19.44
CA HIS A 39 3.97 -4.38 18.48
C HIS A 39 2.45 -4.22 18.47
N GLN A 40 1.96 -3.02 18.74
CA GLN A 40 0.55 -2.69 18.61
C GLN A 40 0.19 -2.25 17.19
N THR A 41 1.11 -1.57 16.49
CA THR A 41 0.93 -1.12 15.09
C THR A 41 1.61 -2.09 14.14
N VAL A 42 0.93 -2.42 13.05
CA VAL A 42 1.37 -3.41 12.06
C VAL A 42 1.89 -2.73 10.79
N GLY A 43 1.16 -1.74 10.26
CA GLY A 43 1.57 -1.08 9.03
C GLY A 43 0.69 0.10 8.63
N ASN A 44 1.09 0.73 7.52
CA ASN A 44 0.26 1.72 6.82
C ASN A 44 -0.70 1.02 5.83
N CYS A 45 -1.47 1.80 5.06
CA CYS A 45 -2.42 1.24 4.09
C CYS A 45 -1.76 0.27 3.08
N LEU A 46 -0.57 0.63 2.55
CA LEU A 46 0.17 -0.22 1.62
C LEU A 46 0.61 -1.54 2.27
N GLY A 47 1.22 -1.48 3.44
CA GLY A 47 1.68 -2.67 4.17
C GLY A 47 0.54 -3.60 4.57
N LEU A 48 -0.56 -3.05 5.09
CA LEU A 48 -1.74 -3.84 5.48
C LEU A 48 -2.43 -4.48 4.27
N THR A 49 -2.51 -3.79 3.14
CA THR A 49 -3.07 -4.33 1.89
C THR A 49 -2.20 -5.44 1.33
N LEU A 50 -0.87 -5.26 1.32
CA LEU A 50 0.07 -6.30 0.91
C LEU A 50 -0.06 -7.57 1.77
N LEU A 51 -0.04 -7.42 3.09
CA LEU A 51 -0.18 -8.55 4.01
C LEU A 51 -1.49 -9.30 3.75
N TYR A 52 -2.61 -8.57 3.69
CA TYR A 52 -3.90 -9.20 3.52
C TYR A 52 -4.05 -9.87 2.16
N ASN A 53 -3.61 -9.25 1.06
CA ASN A 53 -3.60 -9.85 -0.28
C ASN A 53 -2.76 -11.13 -0.32
N CYS A 54 -1.56 -11.13 0.29
CA CYS A 54 -0.72 -12.32 0.38
C CYS A 54 -1.42 -13.46 1.15
N LEU A 55 -2.05 -13.16 2.27
CA LEU A 55 -2.77 -14.15 3.07
C LEU A 55 -4.00 -14.70 2.33
N LEU A 56 -4.77 -13.85 1.65
CA LEU A 56 -5.91 -14.28 0.83
C LEU A 56 -5.47 -15.26 -0.26
N ARG A 57 -4.39 -14.98 -0.97
CA ARG A 57 -3.86 -15.88 -2.01
C ARG A 57 -3.37 -17.21 -1.44
N ARG A 58 -2.78 -17.20 -0.26
CA ARG A 58 -2.35 -18.42 0.43
C ARG A 58 -3.53 -19.36 0.76
N ILE A 59 -4.73 -18.82 0.92
CA ILE A 59 -5.96 -19.61 1.15
C ILE A 59 -6.81 -19.77 -0.12
N GLY A 60 -6.23 -19.50 -1.31
CA GLY A 60 -6.86 -19.70 -2.62
C GLY A 60 -7.89 -18.64 -3.00
N ILE A 61 -7.81 -17.44 -2.45
CA ILE A 61 -8.68 -16.31 -2.81
C ILE A 61 -7.87 -15.30 -3.62
N GLU A 62 -8.31 -15.02 -4.86
CA GLU A 62 -7.71 -13.99 -5.69
C GLU A 62 -8.00 -12.61 -5.14
N ALA A 63 -6.94 -11.83 -4.96
CA ALA A 63 -7.01 -10.46 -4.48
C ALA A 63 -6.10 -9.55 -5.31
N GLU A 64 -6.59 -8.39 -5.62
CA GLU A 64 -5.87 -7.27 -6.25
C GLU A 64 -5.85 -6.10 -5.26
N ALA A 65 -5.21 -5.01 -5.65
CA ALA A 65 -5.35 -3.75 -4.94
C ALA A 65 -6.26 -2.79 -5.69
N LEU A 66 -6.88 -1.91 -4.94
CA LEU A 66 -7.57 -0.73 -5.45
C LEU A 66 -6.79 0.49 -4.99
N TYR A 67 -6.31 1.28 -5.93
CA TYR A 67 -5.67 2.57 -5.66
C TYR A 67 -6.67 3.70 -5.82
N LEU A 68 -6.60 4.65 -4.91
CA LEU A 68 -7.34 5.89 -4.91
C LEU A 68 -6.35 7.06 -4.81
N GLU A 69 -6.42 8.03 -5.71
CA GLU A 69 -5.58 9.23 -5.60
C GLU A 69 -5.93 10.09 -4.40
N ASN A 70 -7.20 10.14 -4.08
CA ASN A 70 -7.72 10.84 -2.92
C ASN A 70 -8.77 10.00 -2.22
N ALA A 71 -8.41 9.43 -1.07
CA ALA A 71 -9.32 8.75 -0.17
C ALA A 71 -9.51 9.58 1.09
N PHE A 72 -10.74 9.61 1.61
CA PHE A 72 -11.11 10.32 2.84
C PHE A 72 -10.77 11.84 2.82
N GLY A 73 -10.48 12.41 1.64
CA GLY A 73 -10.04 13.80 1.52
C GLY A 73 -8.59 14.08 1.95
N ILE A 74 -7.79 13.04 2.22
CA ILE A 74 -6.43 13.18 2.78
C ILE A 74 -5.30 12.77 1.83
N GLY A 75 -5.63 12.16 0.69
CA GLY A 75 -4.63 11.82 -0.33
C GLY A 75 -4.61 10.36 -0.78
N PRO A 76 -3.47 9.89 -1.34
CA PRO A 76 -3.35 8.57 -1.94
C PRO A 76 -3.57 7.44 -0.94
N HIS A 77 -4.25 6.40 -1.42
CA HIS A 77 -4.61 5.27 -0.59
C HIS A 77 -4.70 3.98 -1.39
N VAL A 78 -4.42 2.87 -0.76
CA VAL A 78 -4.61 1.54 -1.33
C VAL A 78 -5.39 0.66 -0.37
N LEU A 79 -6.26 -0.17 -0.92
CA LEU A 79 -7.06 -1.15 -0.20
C LEU A 79 -7.14 -2.45 -1.02
N THR A 80 -7.65 -3.51 -0.41
CA THR A 80 -7.82 -4.80 -1.09
C THR A 80 -9.09 -4.82 -1.92
N LEU A 81 -9.00 -5.38 -3.12
CA LEU A 81 -10.10 -5.66 -4.01
C LEU A 81 -10.20 -7.18 -4.21
N VAL A 82 -11.31 -7.79 -3.82
CA VAL A 82 -11.58 -9.21 -4.03
C VAL A 82 -12.66 -9.38 -5.09
N LYS A 83 -12.36 -10.22 -6.09
CA LYS A 83 -13.33 -10.62 -7.11
C LYS A 83 -14.10 -11.86 -6.67
N THR A 84 -15.41 -11.83 -6.79
CA THR A 84 -16.30 -12.97 -6.57
C THR A 84 -17.04 -13.32 -7.87
N GLU A 85 -17.83 -14.38 -7.84
CA GLU A 85 -18.74 -14.73 -8.95
C GLU A 85 -19.83 -13.65 -9.07
N GLY A 86 -19.54 -12.58 -9.82
CA GLY A 86 -20.52 -11.55 -10.20
C GLY A 86 -20.34 -10.16 -9.59
N PHE A 87 -19.48 -9.97 -8.58
CA PHE A 87 -19.23 -8.62 -8.00
C PHE A 87 -17.83 -8.46 -7.41
N LEU A 88 -17.44 -7.21 -7.21
CA LEU A 88 -16.19 -6.80 -6.57
C LEU A 88 -16.47 -6.36 -5.14
N ILE A 89 -15.59 -6.74 -4.22
CA ILE A 89 -15.68 -6.36 -2.80
C ILE A 89 -14.44 -5.53 -2.46
N ASP A 90 -14.69 -4.30 -2.02
CA ASP A 90 -13.67 -3.44 -1.45
C ASP A 90 -13.45 -3.84 0.02
N ILE A 91 -12.18 -4.01 0.41
CA ILE A 91 -11.83 -4.30 1.80
C ILE A 91 -10.83 -3.26 2.28
N GLU A 92 -11.31 -2.39 3.13
CA GLU A 92 -10.53 -1.29 3.72
C GLU A 92 -9.71 -1.79 4.90
N ASN A 93 -8.41 -2.01 4.66
CA ASN A 93 -7.53 -2.65 5.63
C ASN A 93 -7.14 -1.77 6.83
N ILE A 94 -7.46 -0.48 6.79
CA ILE A 94 -7.14 0.46 7.87
C ILE A 94 -8.29 0.67 8.87
N LEU A 95 -9.43 0.02 8.64
CA LEU A 95 -10.63 0.14 9.49
C LEU A 95 -11.09 -1.25 9.96
N PRO A 96 -11.49 -1.43 11.23
CA PRO A 96 -11.96 -2.72 11.74
C PRO A 96 -13.29 -3.19 11.11
N ASP A 97 -14.11 -2.26 10.65
CA ASP A 97 -15.38 -2.49 9.93
C ASP A 97 -15.21 -2.39 8.39
N GLY A 98 -13.96 -2.46 7.91
CA GLY A 98 -13.61 -2.21 6.51
C GLY A 98 -13.94 -3.34 5.55
N PHE A 99 -14.48 -4.48 5.99
CA PHE A 99 -14.85 -5.57 5.10
C PHE A 99 -16.15 -5.27 4.34
N ASP A 100 -16.10 -5.30 3.00
CA ASP A 100 -17.20 -4.89 2.11
C ASP A 100 -17.51 -3.38 2.21
N PHE A 101 -16.46 -2.58 2.16
CA PHE A 101 -16.49 -1.14 2.38
C PHE A 101 -17.10 -0.39 1.20
N LYS A 102 -18.20 0.32 1.44
CA LYS A 102 -19.00 0.96 0.35
C LYS A 102 -18.65 2.41 0.05
N ARG A 103 -17.97 3.11 0.98
CA ARG A 103 -17.75 4.56 0.85
C ARG A 103 -16.85 4.96 -0.31
N HIS A 104 -16.05 4.02 -0.83
CA HIS A 104 -15.18 4.27 -2.00
C HIS A 104 -15.83 3.95 -3.34
N LEU A 105 -17.03 3.38 -3.39
CA LEU A 105 -17.68 2.98 -4.65
C LEU A 105 -17.91 4.14 -5.63
N ALA A 106 -18.22 5.32 -5.11
CA ALA A 106 -18.43 6.55 -5.91
C ALA A 106 -17.15 7.37 -6.11
N ASN A 107 -15.99 6.92 -5.63
CA ASN A 107 -14.75 7.68 -5.81
C ASN A 107 -14.31 7.66 -7.29
N PRO A 108 -14.14 8.82 -7.93
CA PRO A 108 -13.82 8.87 -9.38
C PRO A 108 -12.39 8.44 -9.69
N SER A 109 -11.50 8.40 -8.69
CA SER A 109 -10.08 8.05 -8.87
C SER A 109 -9.76 6.56 -8.66
N ARG A 110 -10.77 5.69 -8.76
CA ARG A 110 -10.60 4.23 -8.57
C ARG A 110 -9.78 3.61 -9.70
N ILE A 111 -8.60 3.08 -9.38
CA ILE A 111 -7.74 2.39 -10.33
C ILE A 111 -7.40 1.00 -9.76
N ARG A 112 -7.65 -0.05 -10.53
CA ARG A 112 -7.24 -1.41 -10.16
C ARG A 112 -5.74 -1.56 -10.34
N TRP A 113 -5.09 -2.03 -9.30
CA TRP A 113 -3.67 -2.33 -9.28
C TRP A 113 -3.42 -3.82 -9.09
N GLY A 114 -2.55 -4.37 -9.92
CA GLY A 114 -1.99 -5.70 -9.72
C GLY A 114 -0.74 -5.65 -8.82
N ASP A 115 -0.02 -6.77 -8.78
CA ASP A 115 1.20 -6.87 -7.98
C ASP A 115 2.31 -5.94 -8.45
N ARG A 116 2.40 -5.68 -9.75
CA ARG A 116 3.43 -4.81 -10.33
C ARG A 116 3.29 -3.38 -9.81
N GLU A 117 2.08 -2.86 -9.80
CA GLU A 117 1.76 -1.53 -9.31
C GLU A 117 1.96 -1.42 -7.79
N LEU A 118 1.57 -2.45 -7.02
CA LEU A 118 1.85 -2.51 -5.58
C LEU A 118 3.34 -2.52 -5.28
N VAL A 119 4.13 -3.32 -6.01
CA VAL A 119 5.59 -3.35 -5.85
C VAL A 119 6.22 -2.03 -6.31
N ALA A 120 5.67 -1.39 -7.35
CA ALA A 120 6.09 -0.04 -7.75
C ALA A 120 5.88 0.98 -6.63
N ASP A 121 4.74 0.91 -5.91
CA ASP A 121 4.47 1.81 -4.78
C ASP A 121 5.39 1.54 -3.58
N ILE A 122 5.82 0.30 -3.35
CA ILE A 122 6.87 -0.01 -2.36
C ILE A 122 8.17 0.72 -2.74
N TYR A 123 8.62 0.62 -3.99
CA TYR A 123 9.85 1.30 -4.43
C TYR A 123 9.70 2.82 -4.39
N HIS A 124 8.55 3.37 -4.77
CA HIS A 124 8.26 4.79 -4.63
C HIS A 124 8.34 5.23 -3.15
N SER A 125 7.74 4.48 -2.24
CA SER A 125 7.78 4.75 -0.80
C SER A 125 9.20 4.66 -0.23
N LEU A 126 10.02 3.69 -0.68
CA LEU A 126 11.45 3.61 -0.36
C LEU A 126 12.23 4.82 -0.87
N GLY A 127 11.95 5.25 -2.11
CA GLY A 127 12.51 6.47 -2.67
C GLY A 127 12.22 7.69 -1.79
N ASN A 128 10.98 7.83 -1.33
CA ASN A 128 10.57 8.91 -0.42
C ASN A 128 11.30 8.84 0.92
N GLU A 129 11.51 7.64 1.48
CA GLU A 129 12.29 7.48 2.72
C GLU A 129 13.76 7.91 2.54
N PHE A 130 14.40 7.50 1.44
CA PHE A 130 15.77 7.88 1.13
C PHE A 130 15.90 9.38 0.86
N PHE A 131 14.96 9.96 0.13
CA PHE A 131 14.92 11.40 -0.12
C PHE A 131 14.85 12.20 1.19
N LYS A 132 13.96 11.82 2.12
CA LYS A 132 13.84 12.45 3.45
C LYS A 132 15.14 12.37 4.27
N LYS A 133 15.96 11.34 4.03
CA LYS A 133 17.27 11.16 4.68
C LYS A 133 18.43 11.83 3.95
N GLY A 134 18.17 12.58 2.87
CA GLY A 134 19.20 13.21 2.03
C GLY A 134 19.99 12.22 1.16
N ARG A 135 19.56 10.97 1.05
CA ARG A 135 20.22 9.90 0.28
C ARG A 135 19.67 9.91 -1.14
N PHE A 136 20.08 10.91 -1.91
CA PHE A 136 19.48 11.19 -3.22
C PHE A 136 19.74 10.12 -4.27
N ILE A 137 20.94 9.52 -4.30
CA ILE A 137 21.26 8.43 -5.24
C ILE A 137 20.37 7.21 -5.01
N GLU A 138 20.19 6.82 -3.74
CA GLU A 138 19.30 5.71 -3.42
C GLU A 138 17.83 6.05 -3.69
N ALA A 139 17.43 7.30 -3.47
CA ALA A 139 16.09 7.75 -3.82
C ALA A 139 15.84 7.61 -5.33
N LEU A 140 16.76 8.10 -6.17
CA LEU A 140 16.70 7.98 -7.63
C LEU A 140 16.62 6.52 -8.08
N ASN A 141 17.49 5.65 -7.54
CA ASN A 141 17.48 4.23 -7.87
C ASN A 141 16.14 3.55 -7.56
N ASN A 142 15.48 3.95 -6.46
CA ASN A 142 14.19 3.39 -6.09
C ASN A 142 13.06 3.96 -6.95
N TYR A 143 13.06 5.25 -7.29
CA TYR A 143 12.09 5.81 -8.23
C TYR A 143 12.23 5.19 -9.62
N ASP A 144 13.46 4.90 -10.10
CA ASP A 144 13.67 4.21 -11.37
C ASP A 144 13.08 2.80 -11.38
N ARG A 145 13.22 2.06 -10.27
CA ARG A 145 12.58 0.74 -10.12
C ARG A 145 11.05 0.86 -10.12
N ALA A 146 10.51 1.86 -9.43
CA ALA A 146 9.07 2.12 -9.43
C ALA A 146 8.55 2.41 -10.85
N ILE A 147 9.22 3.30 -11.59
CA ILE A 147 8.86 3.67 -12.97
C ILE A 147 9.02 2.48 -13.92
N LYS A 148 10.06 1.66 -13.76
CA LYS A 148 10.23 0.44 -14.57
C LYS A 148 9.09 -0.55 -14.38
N LEU A 149 8.56 -0.69 -13.16
CA LEU A 149 7.43 -1.56 -12.85
C LEU A 149 6.11 -0.95 -13.30
N ASN A 150 5.91 0.33 -13.10
CA ASN A 150 4.72 1.07 -13.52
C ASN A 150 5.15 2.35 -14.27
N PRO A 151 5.30 2.29 -15.61
CA PRO A 151 5.72 3.44 -16.40
C PRO A 151 4.74 4.63 -16.36
N GLN A 152 3.48 4.40 -15.99
CA GLN A 152 2.47 5.44 -15.85
C GLN A 152 2.35 6.00 -14.42
N TYR A 153 3.30 5.65 -13.53
CA TYR A 153 3.26 6.11 -12.14
C TYR A 153 3.79 7.55 -12.04
N GLU A 154 2.94 8.52 -12.34
CA GLU A 154 3.27 9.94 -12.38
C GLU A 154 3.97 10.46 -11.11
N LYS A 155 3.54 10.00 -9.92
CA LYS A 155 4.18 10.41 -8.66
C LYS A 155 5.64 10.00 -8.56
N ALA A 156 5.99 8.80 -9.05
CA ALA A 156 7.38 8.37 -9.05
C ALA A 156 8.22 9.18 -10.04
N GLN A 157 7.65 9.51 -11.21
CA GLN A 157 8.31 10.37 -12.21
C GLN A 157 8.53 11.78 -11.67
N LEU A 158 7.50 12.38 -11.05
CA LEU A 158 7.59 13.70 -10.46
C LEU A 158 8.62 13.76 -9.34
N ASN A 159 8.57 12.80 -8.40
CA ASN A 159 9.52 12.76 -7.30
C ASN A 159 10.96 12.54 -7.78
N LYS A 160 11.17 11.71 -8.82
CA LYS A 160 12.48 11.58 -9.48
C LYS A 160 12.96 12.92 -10.03
N ALA A 161 12.12 13.65 -10.74
CA ALA A 161 12.47 14.96 -11.30
C ALA A 161 12.85 15.98 -10.19
N ILE A 162 12.11 15.98 -9.07
CA ILE A 162 12.43 16.86 -7.91
C ILE A 162 13.81 16.52 -7.33
N VAL A 163 14.16 15.23 -7.22
CA VAL A 163 15.49 14.83 -6.70
C VAL A 163 16.60 15.25 -7.66
N LEU A 164 16.41 15.06 -8.96
CA LEU A 164 17.39 15.46 -9.98
C LEU A 164 17.63 16.99 -9.94
N ASP A 165 16.58 17.80 -9.87
CA ASP A 165 16.72 19.25 -9.74
C ASP A 165 17.49 19.64 -8.46
N LYS A 166 17.21 18.96 -7.36
CA LYS A 166 17.91 19.21 -6.10
C LYS A 166 19.41 18.88 -6.16
N VAL A 167 19.75 17.71 -6.73
CA VAL A 167 21.16 17.30 -6.90
C VAL A 167 21.91 18.31 -7.77
N HIS A 168 21.32 18.73 -8.89
CA HIS A 168 21.96 19.73 -9.79
C HIS A 168 22.20 21.08 -9.11
N ARG A 169 21.39 21.47 -8.14
CA ARG A 169 21.56 22.73 -7.39
C ARG A 169 22.59 22.64 -6.27
N GLU A 170 22.87 21.45 -5.76
CA GLU A 170 23.88 21.24 -4.71
C GLU A 170 25.30 21.06 -5.31
N ASP A 171 25.43 20.80 -6.61
CA ASP A 171 26.70 20.67 -7.34
C ASP A 171 27.27 22.04 -7.80
N PHE A 172 26.57 23.15 -7.53
CA PHE A 172 26.99 24.54 -7.80
C PHE A 172 27.06 25.37 -6.50
#